data_4841aff98747cd37047940ec68166c50
#
_entry.id   4841aff98747cd37047940ec68166c50
#
_cell.length_a   1.000
_cell.length_b   1.000
_cell.length_c   1.000
_cell.angle_alpha   90.00
_cell.angle_beta   90.00
_cell.angle_gamma   90.00
#
_symmetry.space_group_name_H-M   'P 1'
#
loop_
_entity.id
_entity.type
_entity.pdbx_description
1 polymer ?
#
loop_
_entity_poly.entity_id
_entity_poly.type
_entity_poly.pdbx_seq_one_letter_code
_entity_poly.pdbx_strand_id
1 'polypeptide(L)'
;MRLGINGTGLVPQASVQSVTDHARQAAEDGFAHYWLAEHPTGGFDAITVLALVGAQVPDIELGTAIVPTFPRHPMALAGQALTAANSLSGRFTLGIGLSHEPMMAQLGIAFDRPIRHLREYLSVLTPLLRNGEVDFIGELFRSNGRFFQPPEKPVEVLVAALGPQALAVAGRLAQGTTLAWVGPKTVKAHIVPTINDAAATDGLSAPRILATLPVCVTSEPDRVRESIGRGLSMYGKLPSYRAMFEREGVEGPADLAIVGSAAEVEDGIATLAAAGVTDFAPSEYCLSTEQRDDTRALLKKLISEG
;
A
#
# COMPACT_ATOMS: atom_id res chain seq x y z
N MET A 1 10.27 8.95 -9.73
CA MET A 1 9.49 8.20 -8.69
C MET A 1 8.82 9.22 -7.79
N ARG A 2 7.48 9.12 -7.58
CA ARG A 2 6.78 10.05 -6.68
C ARG A 2 7.06 9.66 -5.21
N LEU A 3 7.26 10.65 -4.35
CA LEU A 3 7.45 10.44 -2.92
C LEU A 3 6.18 10.78 -2.14
N GLY A 4 5.82 9.93 -1.21
CA GLY A 4 4.71 10.12 -0.27
C GLY A 4 5.10 9.73 1.15
N ILE A 5 4.10 9.52 2.00
CA ILE A 5 4.29 9.06 3.38
C ILE A 5 3.34 7.90 3.67
N ASN A 6 3.83 6.89 4.38
CA ASN A 6 3.00 5.86 4.98
C ASN A 6 2.81 6.17 6.49
N GLY A 7 1.60 6.58 6.85
CA GLY A 7 1.25 6.93 8.24
C GLY A 7 0.78 5.75 9.09
N THR A 8 0.83 4.52 8.59
CA THR A 8 0.32 3.33 9.30
C THR A 8 0.95 3.12 10.68
N GLY A 9 2.23 3.46 10.82
CA GLY A 9 2.96 3.33 12.10
C GLY A 9 2.40 4.18 13.24
N LEU A 10 1.62 5.22 12.94
CA LEU A 10 0.97 6.07 13.93
C LEU A 10 -0.32 5.45 14.48
N VAL A 11 -1.03 4.65 13.67
CA VAL A 11 -2.39 4.18 13.96
C VAL A 11 -2.57 3.49 15.31
N PRO A 12 -1.64 2.66 15.81
CA PRO A 12 -1.82 2.00 17.11
C PRO A 12 -1.89 2.93 18.32
N GLN A 13 -1.41 4.16 18.19
CA GLN A 13 -1.31 5.14 19.28
C GLN A 13 -1.98 6.48 18.97
N ALA A 14 -2.59 6.60 17.78
CA ALA A 14 -3.11 7.84 17.25
C ALA A 14 -4.61 8.03 17.53
N SER A 15 -5.02 9.29 17.52
CA SER A 15 -6.40 9.70 17.27
C SER A 15 -6.60 9.98 15.78
N VAL A 16 -7.84 10.05 15.32
CA VAL A 16 -8.13 10.52 13.95
C VAL A 16 -7.53 11.90 13.71
N GLN A 17 -7.55 12.77 14.74
CA GLN A 17 -6.97 14.10 14.66
C GLN A 17 -5.45 14.08 14.43
N SER A 18 -4.69 13.23 15.15
CA SER A 18 -3.24 13.15 14.95
C SER A 18 -2.85 12.57 13.59
N VAL A 19 -3.66 11.65 13.05
CA VAL A 19 -3.47 11.20 11.66
C VAL A 19 -3.75 12.32 10.66
N THR A 20 -4.79 13.12 10.90
CA THR A 20 -5.12 14.30 10.07
C THR A 20 -4.00 15.33 10.09
N ASP A 21 -3.44 15.62 11.27
CA ASP A 21 -2.36 16.60 11.41
C ASP A 21 -1.08 16.10 10.74
N HIS A 22 -0.76 14.81 10.84
CA HIS A 22 0.38 14.21 10.14
C HIS A 22 0.22 14.22 8.61
N ALA A 23 -0.99 13.93 8.10
CA ALA A 23 -1.28 14.01 6.68
C ALA A 23 -1.25 15.46 6.16
N ARG A 24 -1.73 16.43 6.96
CA ARG A 24 -1.64 17.85 6.65
C ARG A 24 -0.18 18.30 6.55
N GLN A 25 0.66 17.90 7.52
CA GLN A 25 2.07 18.21 7.46
C GLN A 25 2.75 17.57 6.24
N ALA A 26 2.36 16.34 5.87
CA ALA A 26 2.87 15.71 4.65
C ALA A 26 2.48 16.51 3.37
N ALA A 27 1.25 17.01 3.29
CA ALA A 27 0.80 17.85 2.17
C ALA A 27 1.56 19.17 2.12
N GLU A 28 1.75 19.85 3.26
CA GLU A 28 2.49 21.10 3.38
C GLU A 28 3.98 20.92 3.04
N ASP A 29 4.54 19.76 3.34
CA ASP A 29 5.92 19.39 3.00
C ASP A 29 6.10 19.04 1.51
N GLY A 30 5.00 18.95 0.73
CA GLY A 30 5.03 18.71 -0.71
C GLY A 30 4.99 17.23 -1.12
N PHE A 31 4.67 16.31 -0.20
CA PHE A 31 4.52 14.90 -0.56
C PHE A 31 3.32 14.66 -1.49
N ALA A 32 3.52 13.82 -2.50
CA ALA A 32 2.52 13.56 -3.52
C ALA A 32 1.33 12.73 -3.02
N HIS A 33 1.55 11.85 -2.03
CA HIS A 33 0.52 10.93 -1.54
C HIS A 33 0.75 10.53 -0.08
N TYR A 34 -0.35 10.13 0.58
CA TYR A 34 -0.35 9.64 1.96
C TYR A 34 -1.15 8.33 2.07
N TRP A 35 -0.60 7.33 2.75
CA TRP A 35 -1.14 5.97 2.79
C TRP A 35 -1.39 5.48 4.21
N LEU A 36 -2.50 4.74 4.38
CA LEU A 36 -2.82 4.02 5.61
C LEU A 36 -3.14 2.56 5.33
N ALA A 37 -2.65 1.65 6.16
CA ALA A 37 -3.11 0.27 6.17
C ALA A 37 -4.21 0.06 7.22
N GLU A 38 -5.07 -0.91 6.95
CA GLU A 38 -6.05 -1.42 7.90
C GLU A 38 -5.61 -2.79 8.44
N HIS A 39 -5.62 -2.91 9.75
CA HIS A 39 -5.42 -4.18 10.42
C HIS A 39 -6.78 -4.80 10.75
N PRO A 40 -7.08 -6.02 10.25
CA PRO A 40 -8.41 -6.61 10.39
C PRO A 40 -8.79 -6.93 11.85
N THR A 41 -7.81 -7.00 12.74
CA THR A 41 -8.02 -7.37 14.16
C THR A 41 -7.96 -6.18 15.12
N GLY A 42 -7.89 -4.96 14.62
CA GLY A 42 -7.90 -3.77 15.46
C GLY A 42 -7.37 -2.53 14.77
N GLY A 43 -7.79 -1.39 15.25
CA GLY A 43 -7.42 -0.09 14.74
C GLY A 43 -8.56 0.63 14.04
N PHE A 44 -8.23 1.67 13.33
CA PHE A 44 -9.20 2.46 12.57
C PHE A 44 -9.53 1.80 11.23
N ASP A 45 -10.76 1.96 10.76
CA ASP A 45 -11.14 1.75 9.37
C ASP A 45 -10.39 2.77 8.50
N ALA A 46 -9.49 2.29 7.66
CA ALA A 46 -8.58 3.16 6.91
C ALA A 46 -9.32 4.07 5.92
N ILE A 47 -10.38 3.57 5.26
CA ILE A 47 -11.15 4.35 4.29
C ILE A 47 -11.89 5.48 5.00
N THR A 48 -12.52 5.20 6.14
CA THR A 48 -13.23 6.21 6.94
C THR A 48 -12.26 7.29 7.42
N VAL A 49 -11.09 6.91 7.96
CA VAL A 49 -10.09 7.88 8.40
C VAL A 49 -9.63 8.74 7.24
N LEU A 50 -9.28 8.13 6.09
CA LEU A 50 -8.81 8.88 4.92
C LEU A 50 -9.90 9.82 4.34
N ALA A 51 -11.17 9.43 4.39
CA ALA A 51 -12.27 10.33 4.01
C ALA A 51 -12.36 11.57 4.91
N LEU A 52 -12.20 11.37 6.24
CA LEU A 52 -12.18 12.48 7.21
C LEU A 52 -10.93 13.36 7.07
N VAL A 53 -9.77 12.75 6.82
CA VAL A 53 -8.51 13.45 6.53
C VAL A 53 -8.65 14.32 5.29
N GLY A 54 -9.11 13.75 4.19
CA GLY A 54 -9.16 14.43 2.91
C GLY A 54 -10.21 15.54 2.82
N ALA A 55 -11.23 15.51 3.69
CA ALA A 55 -12.16 16.63 3.86
C ALA A 55 -11.48 17.87 4.48
N GLN A 56 -10.32 17.69 5.14
CA GLN A 56 -9.58 18.76 5.83
C GLN A 56 -8.23 19.07 5.21
N VAL A 57 -7.68 18.15 4.42
CA VAL A 57 -6.35 18.25 3.80
C VAL A 57 -6.50 18.21 2.29
N PRO A 58 -6.40 19.35 1.60
CA PRO A 58 -6.42 19.41 0.15
C PRO A 58 -5.08 18.95 -0.45
N ASP A 59 -5.07 18.79 -1.78
CA ASP A 59 -3.88 18.72 -2.64
C ASP A 59 -2.89 17.56 -2.38
N ILE A 60 -3.32 16.50 -1.69
CA ILE A 60 -2.56 15.27 -1.54
C ILE A 60 -3.42 14.07 -1.97
N GLU A 61 -2.83 13.12 -2.71
CA GLU A 61 -3.46 11.83 -2.97
C GLU A 61 -3.54 11.03 -1.68
N LEU A 62 -4.69 10.43 -1.38
CA LEU A 62 -4.89 9.60 -0.21
C LEU A 62 -5.19 8.16 -0.64
N GLY A 63 -4.56 7.19 0.00
CA GLY A 63 -4.77 5.80 -0.37
C GLY A 63 -4.66 4.81 0.78
N THR A 64 -5.23 3.63 0.57
CA THR A 64 -5.08 2.51 1.50
C THR A 64 -3.93 1.60 1.06
N ALA A 65 -3.13 1.11 2.03
CA ALA A 65 -2.06 0.17 1.77
C ALA A 65 -1.95 -0.85 2.92
N ILE A 66 -2.94 -1.69 3.10
CA ILE A 66 -4.11 -2.05 2.29
C ILE A 66 -5.38 -2.18 3.16
N VAL A 67 -6.53 -2.38 2.50
CA VAL A 67 -7.76 -2.88 3.13
C VAL A 67 -7.91 -4.38 2.83
N PRO A 68 -8.17 -5.23 3.85
CA PRO A 68 -8.39 -6.66 3.64
C PRO A 68 -9.68 -6.97 2.87
N THR A 69 -9.60 -7.91 1.92
CA THR A 69 -10.75 -8.29 1.06
C THR A 69 -11.69 -9.30 1.70
N PHE A 70 -11.17 -10.27 2.48
CA PHE A 70 -11.99 -11.35 3.05
C PHE A 70 -13.12 -10.88 3.99
N PRO A 71 -12.92 -9.86 4.86
CA PRO A 71 -13.98 -9.40 5.75
C PRO A 71 -15.10 -8.59 5.08
N ARG A 72 -14.90 -8.14 3.83
CA ARG A 72 -15.84 -7.26 3.14
C ARG A 72 -16.28 -7.82 1.80
N HIS A 73 -17.57 -7.79 1.52
CA HIS A 73 -18.07 -8.08 0.18
C HIS A 73 -17.62 -6.98 -0.81
N PRO A 74 -17.19 -7.32 -2.06
CA PRO A 74 -16.66 -6.33 -3.01
C PRO A 74 -17.65 -5.20 -3.35
N MET A 75 -18.97 -5.45 -3.37
CA MET A 75 -19.96 -4.38 -3.56
C MET A 75 -20.00 -3.41 -2.37
N ALA A 76 -19.85 -3.90 -1.13
CA ALA A 76 -19.82 -3.05 0.04
C ALA A 76 -18.55 -2.18 0.03
N LEU A 77 -17.40 -2.78 -0.29
CA LEU A 77 -16.15 -2.05 -0.42
C LEU A 77 -16.20 -1.02 -1.55
N ALA A 78 -16.81 -1.34 -2.69
CA ALA A 78 -17.00 -0.38 -3.78
C ALA A 78 -17.80 0.85 -3.32
N GLY A 79 -18.91 0.65 -2.59
CA GLY A 79 -19.70 1.75 -2.03
C GLY A 79 -18.91 2.63 -1.07
N GLN A 80 -18.09 2.03 -0.19
CA GLN A 80 -17.20 2.78 0.71
C GLN A 80 -16.15 3.59 -0.08
N ALA A 81 -15.47 2.95 -1.03
CA ALA A 81 -14.42 3.57 -1.83
C ALA A 81 -14.95 4.72 -2.70
N LEU A 82 -16.12 4.55 -3.33
CA LEU A 82 -16.76 5.60 -4.12
C LEU A 82 -17.21 6.79 -3.24
N THR A 83 -17.70 6.52 -2.02
CA THR A 83 -18.05 7.57 -1.07
C THR A 83 -16.80 8.37 -0.67
N ALA A 84 -15.70 7.70 -0.35
CA ALA A 84 -14.43 8.35 -0.06
C ALA A 84 -13.92 9.13 -1.27
N ALA A 85 -13.88 8.54 -2.45
CA ALA A 85 -13.40 9.18 -3.68
C ALA A 85 -14.22 10.45 -4.03
N ASN A 86 -15.54 10.41 -3.85
CA ASN A 86 -16.41 11.56 -4.07
C ASN A 86 -16.08 12.68 -3.07
N SER A 87 -15.95 12.38 -1.77
CA SER A 87 -15.60 13.36 -0.75
C SER A 87 -14.21 13.98 -0.95
N LEU A 88 -13.32 13.27 -1.66
CA LEU A 88 -11.94 13.65 -1.93
C LEU A 88 -11.74 14.25 -3.33
N SER A 89 -12.81 14.54 -4.06
CA SER A 89 -12.73 15.08 -5.44
C SER A 89 -11.88 14.21 -6.39
N GLY A 90 -11.92 12.89 -6.19
CA GLY A 90 -11.19 11.90 -7.00
C GLY A 90 -9.71 11.71 -6.63
N ARG A 91 -9.24 12.24 -5.49
CA ARG A 91 -7.87 12.05 -4.98
C ARG A 91 -7.70 10.78 -4.13
N PHE A 92 -8.51 9.75 -4.35
CA PHE A 92 -8.50 8.52 -3.60
C PHE A 92 -8.03 7.34 -4.45
N THR A 93 -7.07 6.57 -3.93
CA THR A 93 -6.60 5.30 -4.50
C THR A 93 -6.88 4.17 -3.52
N LEU A 94 -7.55 3.12 -3.99
CA LEU A 94 -7.90 1.97 -3.16
C LEU A 94 -6.84 0.87 -3.25
N GLY A 95 -6.05 0.72 -2.21
CA GLY A 95 -5.18 -0.45 -2.04
C GLY A 95 -5.91 -1.57 -1.30
N ILE A 96 -5.94 -2.76 -1.88
CA ILE A 96 -6.55 -3.95 -1.31
C ILE A 96 -5.56 -5.10 -1.19
N GLY A 97 -5.85 -6.07 -0.32
CA GLY A 97 -5.04 -7.28 -0.20
C GLY A 97 -5.79 -8.42 0.48
N LEU A 98 -5.24 -9.61 0.34
CA LEU A 98 -5.81 -10.81 0.93
C LEU A 98 -5.65 -10.85 2.45
N SER A 99 -4.75 -10.04 3.01
CA SER A 99 -4.26 -10.21 4.38
C SER A 99 -3.54 -11.56 4.55
N HIS A 100 -3.56 -12.13 5.74
CA HIS A 100 -2.83 -13.36 6.07
C HIS A 100 -3.75 -14.35 6.78
N GLU A 101 -3.55 -15.63 6.50
CA GLU A 101 -4.34 -16.72 7.10
C GLU A 101 -4.47 -16.61 8.62
N PRO A 102 -3.40 -16.38 9.42
CA PRO A 102 -3.54 -16.25 10.87
C PRO A 102 -4.42 -15.08 11.32
N MET A 103 -4.46 -13.99 10.55
CA MET A 103 -5.32 -12.84 10.86
C MET A 103 -6.78 -13.12 10.50
N MET A 104 -7.02 -13.83 9.40
CA MET A 104 -8.38 -14.24 9.02
C MET A 104 -8.93 -15.28 10.01
N ALA A 105 -8.10 -16.20 10.48
CA ALA A 105 -8.48 -17.17 11.52
C ALA A 105 -8.94 -16.49 12.83
N GLN A 106 -8.32 -15.37 13.23
CA GLN A 106 -8.77 -14.59 14.39
C GLN A 106 -10.19 -14.02 14.23
N LEU A 107 -10.60 -13.77 13.00
CA LEU A 107 -11.96 -13.31 12.67
C LEU A 107 -12.93 -14.47 12.42
N GLY A 108 -12.49 -15.72 12.51
CA GLY A 108 -13.29 -16.90 12.16
C GLY A 108 -13.57 -17.02 10.67
N ILE A 109 -12.75 -16.39 9.82
CA ILE A 109 -12.90 -16.39 8.38
C ILE A 109 -11.94 -17.41 7.76
N ALA A 110 -12.46 -18.34 6.96
CA ALA A 110 -11.64 -19.28 6.20
C ALA A 110 -10.81 -18.57 5.12
N PHE A 111 -9.53 -18.94 5.01
CA PHE A 111 -8.60 -18.40 4.00
C PHE A 111 -8.49 -19.36 2.80
N ASP A 112 -9.63 -19.64 2.18
CA ASP A 112 -9.73 -20.62 1.12
C ASP A 112 -9.52 -20.02 -0.27
N ARG A 113 -8.82 -20.76 -1.13
CA ARG A 113 -8.62 -20.41 -2.55
C ARG A 113 -8.27 -18.94 -2.80
N PRO A 114 -7.21 -18.39 -2.14
CA PRO A 114 -6.97 -16.95 -2.08
C PRO A 114 -6.79 -16.29 -3.46
N ILE A 115 -6.18 -16.98 -4.43
CA ILE A 115 -5.99 -16.43 -5.79
C ILE A 115 -7.31 -16.37 -6.55
N ARG A 116 -8.19 -17.38 -6.39
CA ARG A 116 -9.53 -17.34 -6.96
C ARG A 116 -10.37 -16.24 -6.32
N HIS A 117 -10.31 -16.14 -4.98
CA HIS A 117 -10.95 -15.05 -4.25
C HIS A 117 -10.53 -13.70 -4.80
N LEU A 118 -9.22 -13.44 -4.91
CA LEU A 118 -8.72 -12.17 -5.41
C LEU A 118 -9.21 -11.86 -6.83
N ARG A 119 -9.16 -12.83 -7.73
CA ARG A 119 -9.60 -12.66 -9.10
C ARG A 119 -11.10 -12.34 -9.19
N GLU A 120 -11.95 -13.15 -8.54
CA GLU A 120 -13.39 -12.93 -8.57
C GLU A 120 -13.80 -11.66 -7.83
N TYR A 121 -13.10 -11.34 -6.74
CA TYR A 121 -13.27 -10.08 -6.00
C TYR A 121 -13.03 -8.86 -6.90
N LEU A 122 -11.92 -8.83 -7.62
CA LEU A 122 -11.60 -7.75 -8.57
C LEU A 122 -12.56 -7.73 -9.77
N SER A 123 -13.04 -8.91 -10.23
CA SER A 123 -14.03 -8.97 -11.31
C SER A 123 -15.38 -8.34 -10.92
N VAL A 124 -15.68 -8.25 -9.63
CA VAL A 124 -16.83 -7.52 -9.10
C VAL A 124 -16.47 -6.06 -8.79
N LEU A 125 -15.36 -5.84 -8.09
CA LEU A 125 -14.97 -4.52 -7.57
C LEU A 125 -14.64 -3.53 -8.70
N THR A 126 -13.80 -3.93 -9.66
CA THR A 126 -13.25 -3.00 -10.66
C THR A 126 -14.34 -2.42 -11.58
N PRO A 127 -15.33 -3.19 -12.10
CA PRO A 127 -16.43 -2.61 -12.88
C PRO A 127 -17.26 -1.60 -12.08
N LEU A 128 -17.52 -1.88 -10.81
CA LEU A 128 -18.26 -0.97 -9.92
C LEU A 128 -17.50 0.34 -9.71
N LEU A 129 -16.19 0.29 -9.51
CA LEU A 129 -15.35 1.48 -9.34
C LEU A 129 -15.11 2.26 -10.63
N ARG A 130 -15.30 1.64 -11.79
CA ARG A 130 -15.14 2.26 -13.10
C ARG A 130 -16.45 2.83 -13.65
N ASN A 131 -17.52 2.05 -13.60
CA ASN A 131 -18.77 2.33 -14.28
C ASN A 131 -19.99 2.36 -13.34
N GLY A 132 -19.84 1.97 -12.08
CA GLY A 132 -20.92 1.91 -11.10
C GLY A 132 -21.85 0.70 -11.28
N GLU A 133 -21.54 -0.25 -12.15
CA GLU A 133 -22.39 -1.42 -12.41
C GLU A 133 -21.57 -2.71 -12.55
N VAL A 134 -22.19 -3.83 -12.24
CA VAL A 134 -21.61 -5.17 -12.35
C VAL A 134 -22.68 -6.21 -12.67
N ASP A 135 -22.30 -7.17 -13.51
CA ASP A 135 -23.00 -8.43 -13.69
C ASP A 135 -21.94 -9.55 -13.74
N PHE A 136 -21.78 -10.28 -12.64
CA PHE A 136 -20.75 -11.29 -12.48
C PHE A 136 -21.29 -12.53 -11.78
N ILE A 137 -21.01 -13.69 -12.36
CA ILE A 137 -21.31 -15.01 -11.80
C ILE A 137 -20.02 -15.82 -11.74
N GLY A 138 -19.49 -16.01 -10.53
CA GLY A 138 -18.35 -16.86 -10.24
C GLY A 138 -18.71 -17.99 -9.28
N GLU A 139 -17.68 -18.68 -8.79
CA GLU A 139 -17.82 -19.73 -7.79
C GLU A 139 -17.93 -19.18 -6.36
N LEU A 140 -17.17 -18.11 -6.07
CA LEU A 140 -17.11 -17.49 -4.75
C LEU A 140 -17.99 -16.25 -4.64
N PHE A 141 -18.14 -15.52 -5.74
CA PHE A 141 -18.94 -14.30 -5.77
C PHE A 141 -19.99 -14.35 -6.88
N ARG A 142 -21.19 -13.85 -6.56
CA ARG A 142 -22.23 -13.54 -7.54
C ARG A 142 -22.74 -12.15 -7.23
N SER A 143 -22.67 -11.25 -8.19
CA SER A 143 -23.07 -9.86 -8.00
C SER A 143 -23.70 -9.33 -9.27
N ASN A 144 -24.91 -8.86 -9.15
CA ASN A 144 -25.61 -8.14 -10.20
C ASN A 144 -26.22 -6.89 -9.59
N GLY A 145 -25.86 -5.73 -10.13
CA GLY A 145 -26.38 -4.48 -9.60
C GLY A 145 -25.74 -3.26 -10.21
N ARG A 146 -26.39 -2.12 -9.95
CA ARG A 146 -25.95 -0.80 -10.37
C ARG A 146 -26.10 0.18 -9.21
N PHE A 147 -25.09 1.01 -8.99
CA PHE A 147 -25.18 2.10 -8.02
C PHE A 147 -26.07 3.23 -8.55
N PHE A 148 -26.78 3.89 -7.64
CA PHE A 148 -27.65 5.02 -7.99
C PHE A 148 -26.86 6.20 -8.58
N GLN A 149 -25.62 6.35 -8.14
CA GLN A 149 -24.69 7.36 -8.66
C GLN A 149 -23.44 6.64 -9.16
N PRO A 150 -23.20 6.58 -10.47
CA PRO A 150 -21.94 6.06 -11.02
C PRO A 150 -20.80 7.01 -10.64
N PRO A 151 -19.56 6.52 -10.57
CA PRO A 151 -18.41 7.36 -10.28
C PRO A 151 -18.20 8.41 -11.38
N GLU A 152 -17.90 9.64 -10.98
CA GLU A 152 -17.52 10.71 -11.93
C GLU A 152 -16.16 10.42 -12.57
N LYS A 153 -15.27 9.79 -11.80
CA LYS A 153 -13.95 9.32 -12.23
C LYS A 153 -13.73 7.91 -11.70
N PRO A 154 -13.11 7.01 -12.48
CA PRO A 154 -12.71 5.71 -11.99
C PRO A 154 -11.81 5.84 -10.77
N VAL A 155 -12.04 4.97 -9.77
CA VAL A 155 -11.13 4.85 -8.62
C VAL A 155 -10.06 3.82 -8.96
N GLU A 156 -8.79 4.22 -8.87
CA GLU A 156 -7.67 3.30 -9.06
C GLU A 156 -7.61 2.26 -7.96
N VAL A 157 -7.25 1.03 -8.34
CA VAL A 157 -7.06 -0.09 -7.43
C VAL A 157 -5.61 -0.57 -7.49
N LEU A 158 -4.93 -0.60 -6.34
CA LEU A 158 -3.66 -1.28 -6.18
C LEU A 158 -3.85 -2.55 -5.34
N VAL A 159 -3.15 -3.63 -5.71
CA VAL A 159 -3.28 -4.91 -5.02
C VAL A 159 -1.98 -5.25 -4.29
N ALA A 160 -2.05 -5.61 -3.02
CA ALA A 160 -0.90 -6.20 -2.33
C ALA A 160 -0.64 -7.60 -2.90
N ALA A 161 0.30 -7.69 -3.84
CA ALA A 161 0.61 -8.90 -4.58
C ALA A 161 2.13 -9.17 -4.55
N LEU A 162 2.51 -10.35 -4.09
CA LEU A 162 3.92 -10.78 -3.99
C LEU A 162 4.21 -12.00 -4.87
N GLY A 163 3.35 -12.99 -4.86
CA GLY A 163 3.50 -14.20 -5.66
C GLY A 163 3.09 -14.00 -7.12
N PRO A 164 3.64 -14.81 -8.05
CA PRO A 164 3.43 -14.61 -9.49
C PRO A 164 1.95 -14.66 -9.92
N GLN A 165 1.14 -15.51 -9.30
CA GLN A 165 -0.28 -15.59 -9.62
C GLN A 165 -1.05 -14.34 -9.16
N ALA A 166 -0.75 -13.80 -7.97
CA ALA A 166 -1.37 -12.58 -7.47
C ALA A 166 -0.93 -11.36 -8.30
N LEU A 167 0.34 -11.28 -8.67
CA LEU A 167 0.88 -10.24 -9.55
C LEU A 167 0.23 -10.29 -10.94
N ALA A 168 0.02 -11.48 -11.49
CA ALA A 168 -0.68 -11.64 -12.77
C ALA A 168 -2.15 -11.19 -12.68
N VAL A 169 -2.83 -11.47 -11.58
CA VAL A 169 -4.21 -10.97 -11.34
C VAL A 169 -4.20 -9.44 -11.19
N ALA A 170 -3.25 -8.88 -10.44
CA ALA A 170 -3.11 -7.43 -10.26
C ALA A 170 -2.85 -6.72 -11.59
N GLY A 171 -1.93 -7.22 -12.41
CA GLY A 171 -1.59 -6.63 -13.71
C GLY A 171 -2.75 -6.63 -14.72
N ARG A 172 -3.65 -7.62 -14.65
CA ARG A 172 -4.79 -7.73 -15.57
C ARG A 172 -6.05 -7.00 -15.09
N LEU A 173 -6.29 -6.94 -13.80
CA LEU A 173 -7.58 -6.49 -13.24
C LEU A 173 -7.48 -5.22 -12.39
N ALA A 174 -6.27 -4.71 -12.13
CA ALA A 174 -6.03 -3.51 -11.33
C ALA A 174 -5.05 -2.56 -12.01
N GLN A 175 -4.78 -1.40 -11.42
CA GLN A 175 -3.87 -0.40 -11.96
C GLN A 175 -2.44 -0.55 -11.41
N GLY A 176 -2.20 -1.53 -10.53
CA GLY A 176 -0.86 -1.77 -10.02
C GLY A 176 -0.81 -2.61 -8.75
N THR A 177 0.35 -2.56 -8.11
CA THR A 177 0.61 -3.27 -6.86
C THR A 177 1.11 -2.34 -5.77
N THR A 178 0.83 -2.70 -4.51
CA THR A 178 1.41 -2.08 -3.33
C THR A 178 2.24 -3.12 -2.56
N LEU A 179 3.47 -2.76 -2.26
CA LEU A 179 4.49 -3.64 -1.71
C LEU A 179 4.93 -3.15 -0.33
N ALA A 180 4.92 -4.04 0.65
CA ALA A 180 5.59 -3.84 1.92
C ALA A 180 6.69 -4.89 2.07
N TRP A 181 7.82 -4.51 2.63
CA TRP A 181 8.93 -5.43 2.92
C TRP A 181 9.47 -6.16 1.67
N VAL A 182 9.60 -5.46 0.55
CA VAL A 182 10.18 -5.99 -0.70
C VAL A 182 11.37 -5.12 -1.10
N GLY A 183 12.53 -5.73 -1.26
CA GLY A 183 13.76 -5.03 -1.62
C GLY A 183 13.93 -4.82 -3.13
N PRO A 184 14.89 -3.96 -3.52
CA PRO A 184 15.08 -3.54 -4.91
C PRO A 184 15.46 -4.67 -5.87
N LYS A 185 16.21 -5.68 -5.44
CA LYS A 185 16.54 -6.85 -6.30
C LYS A 185 15.29 -7.63 -6.67
N THR A 186 14.43 -7.88 -5.67
CA THR A 186 13.16 -8.59 -5.85
C THR A 186 12.17 -7.77 -6.69
N VAL A 187 12.11 -6.45 -6.48
CA VAL A 187 11.30 -5.56 -7.33
C VAL A 187 11.73 -5.68 -8.79
N LYS A 188 13.02 -5.51 -9.07
CA LYS A 188 13.56 -5.53 -10.42
C LYS A 188 13.45 -6.89 -11.11
N ALA A 189 13.77 -7.98 -10.40
CA ALA A 189 13.89 -9.32 -11.00
C ALA A 189 12.57 -10.10 -11.02
N HIS A 190 11.60 -9.75 -10.17
CA HIS A 190 10.38 -10.54 -10.00
C HIS A 190 9.11 -9.69 -10.13
N ILE A 191 8.96 -8.61 -9.36
CA ILE A 191 7.71 -7.87 -9.32
C ILE A 191 7.43 -7.17 -10.65
N VAL A 192 8.36 -6.30 -11.09
CA VAL A 192 8.22 -5.48 -12.31
C VAL A 192 7.97 -6.33 -13.54
N PRO A 193 8.80 -7.35 -13.87
CA PRO A 193 8.55 -8.14 -15.08
C PRO A 193 7.23 -8.89 -15.00
N THR A 194 6.91 -9.52 -13.87
CA THR A 194 5.69 -10.34 -13.75
C THR A 194 4.40 -9.53 -13.91
N ILE A 195 4.32 -8.35 -13.29
CA ILE A 195 3.10 -7.53 -13.37
C ILE A 195 2.99 -6.84 -14.74
N ASN A 196 4.11 -6.39 -15.32
CA ASN A 196 4.14 -5.74 -16.63
C ASN A 196 3.76 -6.72 -17.75
N ASP A 197 4.30 -7.94 -17.72
CA ASP A 197 3.95 -8.98 -18.70
C ASP A 197 2.46 -9.32 -18.65
N ALA A 198 1.88 -9.37 -17.45
CA ALA A 198 0.45 -9.61 -17.27
C ALA A 198 -0.41 -8.46 -17.82
N ALA A 199 -0.03 -7.20 -17.57
CA ALA A 199 -0.72 -6.03 -18.09
C ALA A 199 -0.61 -5.94 -19.62
N ALA A 200 0.59 -6.16 -20.16
CA ALA A 200 0.87 -6.11 -21.60
C ALA A 200 0.08 -7.18 -22.38
N THR A 201 -0.15 -8.36 -21.79
CA THR A 201 -0.95 -9.42 -22.39
C THR A 201 -2.38 -8.96 -22.71
N ASP A 202 -2.95 -8.10 -21.88
CA ASP A 202 -4.30 -7.56 -22.04
C ASP A 202 -4.30 -6.13 -22.64
N GLY A 203 -3.16 -5.66 -23.15
CA GLY A 203 -3.01 -4.34 -23.79
C GLY A 203 -3.17 -3.15 -22.83
N LEU A 204 -2.93 -3.37 -21.54
CA LEU A 204 -3.04 -2.34 -20.50
C LEU A 204 -1.74 -1.54 -20.36
N SER A 205 -1.85 -0.32 -19.82
CA SER A 205 -0.70 0.52 -19.48
C SER A 205 0.17 -0.13 -18.41
N ALA A 206 1.44 0.30 -18.32
CA ALA A 206 2.35 -0.15 -17.27
C ALA A 206 1.77 0.13 -15.89
N PRO A 207 1.70 -0.90 -15.01
CA PRO A 207 1.13 -0.76 -13.69
C PRO A 207 1.94 0.15 -12.75
N ARG A 208 1.26 0.82 -11.83
CA ARG A 208 1.90 1.51 -10.70
C ARG A 208 2.52 0.49 -9.74
N ILE A 209 3.67 0.83 -9.21
CA ILE A 209 4.38 0.03 -8.21
C ILE A 209 4.66 0.92 -7.01
N LEU A 210 3.78 0.84 -6.01
CA LEU A 210 3.94 1.52 -4.74
C LEU A 210 4.77 0.66 -3.79
N ALA A 211 5.85 1.18 -3.24
CA ALA A 211 6.65 0.51 -2.24
C ALA A 211 6.63 1.24 -0.89
N THR A 212 6.66 0.45 0.19
CA THR A 212 6.78 0.94 1.57
C THR A 212 7.89 0.18 2.27
N LEU A 213 8.90 0.90 2.78
CA LEU A 213 9.96 0.41 3.64
C LEU A 213 10.17 1.37 4.82
N PRO A 214 10.72 0.90 5.97
CA PRO A 214 11.17 1.79 7.02
C PRO A 214 12.34 2.65 6.54
N VAL A 215 12.30 3.93 6.88
CA VAL A 215 13.35 4.89 6.56
C VAL A 215 13.74 5.66 7.82
N CYS A 216 15.06 5.86 8.03
CA CYS A 216 15.57 6.68 9.11
C CYS A 216 16.96 7.23 8.81
N VAL A 217 17.12 8.55 8.83
CA VAL A 217 18.44 9.19 8.88
C VAL A 217 18.94 9.13 10.32
N THR A 218 20.11 8.53 10.53
CA THR A 218 20.65 8.32 11.88
C THR A 218 22.15 8.02 11.87
N SER A 219 22.83 8.37 12.97
CA SER A 219 24.19 7.91 13.27
C SER A 219 24.23 6.57 14.02
N GLU A 220 23.06 6.00 14.41
CA GLU A 220 22.93 4.74 15.14
C GLU A 220 22.10 3.69 14.34
N PRO A 221 22.53 3.31 13.12
CA PRO A 221 21.71 2.46 12.23
C PRO A 221 21.41 1.09 12.83
N ASP A 222 22.33 0.47 13.54
CA ASP A 222 22.14 -0.85 14.13
C ASP A 222 21.04 -0.85 15.19
N ARG A 223 20.99 0.20 16.02
CA ARG A 223 19.94 0.37 17.05
C ARG A 223 18.55 0.51 16.41
N VAL A 224 18.44 1.24 15.31
CA VAL A 224 17.18 1.39 14.58
C VAL A 224 16.78 0.07 13.94
N ARG A 225 17.71 -0.63 13.26
CA ARG A 225 17.45 -1.96 12.66
C ARG A 225 17.04 -2.99 13.70
N GLU A 226 17.69 -3.01 14.86
CA GLU A 226 17.29 -3.91 15.95
C GLU A 226 15.86 -3.63 16.44
N SER A 227 15.47 -2.38 16.55
CA SER A 227 14.10 -2.00 16.91
C SER A 227 13.09 -2.42 15.84
N ILE A 228 13.41 -2.24 14.55
CA ILE A 228 12.60 -2.70 13.42
C ILE A 228 12.45 -4.23 13.47
N GLY A 229 13.54 -4.96 13.66
CA GLY A 229 13.53 -6.42 13.73
C GLY A 229 12.64 -6.96 14.86
N ARG A 230 12.66 -6.31 16.03
CA ARG A 230 11.74 -6.66 17.13
C ARG A 230 10.28 -6.34 16.78
N GLY A 231 10.01 -5.13 16.33
CA GLY A 231 8.65 -4.64 16.06
C GLY A 231 7.96 -5.37 14.90
N LEU A 232 8.73 -5.79 13.90
CA LEU A 232 8.22 -6.40 12.66
C LEU A 232 8.53 -7.90 12.55
N SER A 233 8.95 -8.56 13.63
CA SER A 233 9.36 -9.97 13.66
C SER A 233 8.29 -10.94 13.14
N MET A 234 7.01 -10.59 13.25
CA MET A 234 5.91 -11.37 12.74
C MET A 234 5.98 -11.58 11.23
N TYR A 235 6.41 -10.55 10.48
CA TYR A 235 6.49 -10.63 9.02
C TYR A 235 7.53 -11.65 8.54
N GLY A 236 8.61 -11.85 9.29
CA GLY A 236 9.59 -12.89 9.02
C GLY A 236 9.06 -14.33 9.09
N LYS A 237 7.88 -14.53 9.69
CA LYS A 237 7.23 -15.84 9.84
C LYS A 237 6.19 -16.13 8.74
N LEU A 238 5.75 -15.12 8.01
CA LEU A 238 4.72 -15.24 7.00
C LEU A 238 5.31 -15.78 5.69
N PRO A 239 4.79 -16.89 5.13
CA PRO A 239 5.39 -17.55 3.96
C PRO A 239 5.55 -16.64 2.74
N SER A 240 4.59 -15.74 2.51
CA SER A 240 4.62 -14.80 1.39
C SER A 240 5.80 -13.80 1.47
N TYR A 241 6.11 -13.32 2.68
CA TYR A 241 7.24 -12.41 2.89
C TYR A 241 8.57 -13.16 2.93
N ARG A 242 8.62 -14.36 3.53
CA ARG A 242 9.82 -15.20 3.50
C ARG A 242 10.30 -15.45 2.08
N ALA A 243 9.39 -15.78 1.17
CA ALA A 243 9.72 -15.94 -0.24
C ALA A 243 10.33 -14.67 -0.88
N MET A 244 9.95 -13.47 -0.42
CA MET A 244 10.55 -12.21 -0.89
C MET A 244 11.92 -11.98 -0.27
N PHE A 245 12.09 -12.27 1.02
CA PHE A 245 13.40 -12.16 1.71
C PHE A 245 14.42 -13.13 1.12
N GLU A 246 14.03 -14.36 0.82
CA GLU A 246 14.87 -15.35 0.14
C GLU A 246 15.31 -14.87 -1.25
N ARG A 247 14.42 -14.26 -2.04
CA ARG A 247 14.75 -13.66 -3.35
C ARG A 247 15.72 -12.49 -3.24
N GLU A 248 15.53 -11.67 -2.23
CA GLU A 248 16.39 -10.51 -1.95
C GLU A 248 17.75 -10.93 -1.40
N GLY A 249 17.82 -12.09 -0.71
CA GLY A 249 19.00 -12.56 -0.02
C GLY A 249 19.19 -11.94 1.35
N VAL A 250 18.08 -11.70 2.07
CA VAL A 250 18.03 -11.11 3.41
C VAL A 250 17.22 -11.98 4.38
N GLU A 251 17.36 -11.73 5.68
CA GLU A 251 16.69 -12.55 6.71
C GLU A 251 15.31 -11.99 7.10
N GLY A 252 15.13 -10.66 7.00
CA GLY A 252 13.88 -10.06 7.43
C GLY A 252 13.72 -8.58 7.12
N PRO A 253 12.65 -7.97 7.68
CA PRO A 253 12.31 -6.57 7.40
C PRO A 253 13.38 -5.55 7.81
N ALA A 254 14.19 -5.87 8.83
CA ALA A 254 15.26 -4.99 9.32
C ALA A 254 16.36 -4.79 8.27
N ASP A 255 16.66 -5.84 7.50
CA ASP A 255 17.70 -5.78 6.47
C ASP A 255 17.27 -4.96 5.24
N LEU A 256 15.96 -4.82 5.05
CA LEU A 256 15.37 -4.02 3.97
C LEU A 256 15.19 -2.55 4.35
N ALA A 257 15.36 -2.23 5.63
CA ALA A 257 15.19 -0.87 6.12
C ALA A 257 16.29 0.06 5.56
N ILE A 258 15.90 1.19 5.02
CA ILE A 258 16.78 2.22 4.48
C ILE A 258 17.18 3.13 5.64
N VAL A 259 18.24 2.75 6.34
CA VAL A 259 18.67 3.36 7.61
C VAL A 259 20.16 3.64 7.58
N GLY A 260 20.56 4.86 7.88
CA GLY A 260 21.97 5.29 7.90
C GLY A 260 22.12 6.80 7.82
N SER A 261 23.25 7.25 7.34
CA SER A 261 23.48 8.66 7.03
C SER A 261 22.54 9.18 5.93
N ALA A 262 22.40 10.47 5.79
CA ALA A 262 21.56 11.06 4.76
C ALA A 262 21.93 10.56 3.33
N ALA A 263 23.21 10.42 3.04
CA ALA A 263 23.69 9.91 1.75
C ALA A 263 23.30 8.43 1.53
N GLU A 264 23.44 7.56 2.54
CA GLU A 264 23.04 6.16 2.44
C GLU A 264 21.53 6.01 2.26
N VAL A 265 20.73 6.86 2.91
CA VAL A 265 19.28 6.87 2.75
C VAL A 265 18.87 7.35 1.35
N GLU A 266 19.49 8.40 0.84
CA GLU A 266 19.32 8.91 -0.52
C GLU A 266 19.64 7.84 -1.56
N ASP A 267 20.79 7.17 -1.45
CA ASP A 267 21.21 6.07 -2.33
C ASP A 267 20.24 4.88 -2.29
N GLY A 268 19.74 4.53 -1.10
CA GLY A 268 18.74 3.47 -0.93
C GLY A 268 17.43 3.78 -1.65
N ILE A 269 16.94 5.02 -1.56
CA ILE A 269 15.74 5.49 -2.25
C ILE A 269 15.97 5.52 -3.78
N ALA A 270 17.12 6.00 -4.23
CA ALA A 270 17.49 5.99 -5.64
C ALA A 270 17.56 4.56 -6.22
N THR A 271 18.06 3.61 -5.42
CA THR A 271 18.12 2.19 -5.80
C THR A 271 16.72 1.59 -6.00
N LEU A 272 15.73 1.94 -5.18
CA LEU A 272 14.33 1.54 -5.39
C LEU A 272 13.76 2.13 -6.67
N ALA A 273 14.02 3.40 -6.96
CA ALA A 273 13.59 4.04 -8.20
C ALA A 273 14.19 3.33 -9.43
N ALA A 274 15.49 3.03 -9.39
CA ALA A 274 16.19 2.30 -10.47
C ALA A 274 15.69 0.84 -10.63
N ALA A 275 15.09 0.27 -9.59
CA ALA A 275 14.48 -1.05 -9.64
C ALA A 275 13.09 -1.05 -10.30
N GLY A 276 12.48 0.12 -10.55
CA GLY A 276 11.19 0.28 -11.20
C GLY A 276 10.02 0.61 -10.26
N VAL A 277 10.29 1.02 -9.02
CA VAL A 277 9.27 1.59 -8.13
C VAL A 277 8.80 2.93 -8.72
N THR A 278 7.49 3.09 -8.88
CA THR A 278 6.89 4.33 -9.41
C THR A 278 6.53 5.32 -8.30
N ASP A 279 6.13 4.78 -7.16
CA ASP A 279 5.69 5.52 -5.99
C ASP A 279 6.35 4.94 -4.74
N PHE A 280 7.00 5.77 -3.93
CA PHE A 280 7.59 5.34 -2.67
C PHE A 280 6.95 6.08 -1.50
N ALA A 281 6.38 5.33 -0.58
CA ALA A 281 5.79 5.85 0.65
C ALA A 281 6.57 5.29 1.85
N PRO A 282 7.68 5.93 2.25
CA PRO A 282 8.43 5.51 3.43
C PRO A 282 7.57 5.52 4.69
N SER A 283 7.82 4.56 5.58
CA SER A 283 7.42 4.62 6.97
C SER A 283 8.59 5.23 7.76
N GLU A 284 8.41 6.43 8.31
CA GLU A 284 9.44 7.11 9.11
C GLU A 284 9.60 6.38 10.45
N TYR A 285 10.53 5.43 10.48
CA TYR A 285 10.79 4.59 11.66
C TYR A 285 11.92 5.18 12.49
N CYS A 286 11.64 6.24 13.25
CA CYS A 286 12.61 7.01 14.01
C CYS A 286 12.43 6.80 15.52
N LEU A 287 13.52 6.68 16.26
CA LEU A 287 13.53 6.46 17.70
C LEU A 287 13.62 7.76 18.51
N SER A 288 13.87 8.89 17.83
CA SER A 288 13.91 10.22 18.45
C SER A 288 13.29 11.28 17.53
N THR A 289 12.96 12.44 18.09
CA THR A 289 12.49 13.60 17.32
C THR A 289 13.54 14.09 16.34
N GLU A 290 14.79 14.16 16.74
CA GLU A 290 15.92 14.57 15.89
C GLU A 290 16.03 13.68 14.64
N GLN A 291 16.02 12.34 14.82
CA GLN A 291 16.03 11.41 13.69
C GLN A 291 14.82 11.62 12.75
N ARG A 292 13.66 11.94 13.31
CA ARG A 292 12.46 12.23 12.50
C ARG A 292 12.62 13.51 11.70
N ASP A 293 13.12 14.57 12.34
CA ASP A 293 13.32 15.88 11.70
C ASP A 293 14.37 15.76 10.58
N ASP A 294 15.48 15.08 10.82
CA ASP A 294 16.52 14.84 9.81
C ASP A 294 16.02 13.98 8.65
N THR A 295 15.25 12.92 8.95
CA THR A 295 14.64 12.07 7.92
C THR A 295 13.65 12.85 7.07
N ARG A 296 12.78 13.63 7.70
CA ARG A 296 11.81 14.48 7.02
C ARG A 296 12.50 15.56 6.18
N ALA A 297 13.57 16.16 6.67
CA ALA A 297 14.33 17.16 5.93
C ALA A 297 14.96 16.58 4.64
N LEU A 298 15.54 15.37 4.73
CA LEU A 298 16.07 14.68 3.56
C LEU A 298 14.98 14.35 2.55
N LEU A 299 13.84 13.79 2.99
CA LEU A 299 12.75 13.45 2.09
C LEU A 299 12.18 14.68 1.37
N LYS A 300 12.08 15.83 2.04
CA LYS A 300 11.68 17.12 1.44
C LYS A 300 12.70 17.60 0.38
N LYS A 301 13.98 17.47 0.68
CA LYS A 301 15.04 17.78 -0.30
C LYS A 301 14.86 16.96 -1.58
N LEU A 302 14.64 15.64 -1.44
CA LEU A 302 14.46 14.75 -2.59
C LEU A 302 13.22 15.06 -3.43
N ILE A 303 12.15 15.59 -2.83
CA ILE A 303 10.97 16.08 -3.58
C ILE A 303 11.33 17.30 -4.43
N SER A 304 12.13 18.21 -3.90
CA SER A 304 12.46 19.46 -4.58
C SER A 304 13.47 19.30 -5.72
N GLU A 305 14.22 18.20 -5.73
CA GLU A 305 15.27 17.91 -6.72
C GLU A 305 14.81 16.96 -7.85
N GLY A 306 13.64 16.32 -7.74
CA GLY A 306 13.08 15.31 -8.67
C GLY A 306 11.83 15.78 -9.37
#